data_d054818aa769c58014cf02131ad5f12e
#
_entry.id   d054818aa769c58014cf02131ad5f12e
#
_cell.length_a   1.000
_cell.length_b   1.000
_cell.length_c   1.000
_cell.angle_alpha   90.00
_cell.angle_beta   90.00
_cell.angle_gamma   90.00
#
_symmetry.space_group_name_H-M   'P 1'
#
loop_
_entity.id
_entity.type
_entity.pdbx_description
1 polymer ?
#
loop_
_entity_poly.entity_id
_entity_poly.type
_entity_poly.pdbx_seq_one_letter_code
_entity_poly.pdbx_strand_id
1 'polypeptide(L)'
;QLETLEKILEQEFSALKQQDMDSFDRLQPRKIAIMEALGADGVIESITASDTSEKSQSSQEEISSIKILIDRCHELHRRNEILINRKLEAVKGALASLREGSATDDVEVYTKAGGLSKPKYNTPIKKT
;
A
#
# COMPACT_ATOMS: atom_id res chain seq x y z
N GLN A 1 2.69 -15.66 18.23
CA GLN A 1 3.19 -14.67 17.25
C GLN A 1 2.24 -14.48 16.07
N LEU A 2 1.71 -15.56 15.50
CA LEU A 2 0.76 -15.48 14.38
C LEU A 2 -0.52 -14.74 14.76
N GLU A 3 -1.06 -14.97 15.95
CA GLU A 3 -2.25 -14.25 16.42
C GLU A 3 -1.95 -12.75 16.60
N THR A 4 -0.73 -12.43 17.01
CA THR A 4 -0.31 -11.03 17.12
C THR A 4 -0.18 -10.41 15.73
N LEU A 5 0.35 -11.14 14.77
CA LEU A 5 0.45 -10.70 13.39
C LEU A 5 -0.95 -10.46 12.79
N GLU A 6 -1.89 -11.37 13.02
CA GLU A 6 -3.27 -11.21 12.59
C GLU A 6 -3.87 -9.89 13.12
N LYS A 7 -3.70 -9.63 14.41
CA LYS A 7 -4.19 -8.38 15.01
C LYS A 7 -3.55 -7.13 14.40
N ILE A 8 -2.25 -7.19 14.15
CA ILE A 8 -1.54 -6.07 13.52
C ILE A 8 -2.08 -5.84 12.12
N LEU A 9 -2.30 -6.88 11.33
CA LEU A 9 -2.84 -6.75 9.98
C LEU A 9 -4.26 -6.17 9.96
N GLU A 10 -5.09 -6.52 10.94
CA GLU A 10 -6.43 -5.91 11.09
C GLU A 10 -6.33 -4.43 11.49
N GLN A 11 -5.43 -4.08 12.39
CA GLN A 11 -5.20 -2.70 12.79
C GLN A 11 -4.66 -1.87 11.62
N GLU A 12 -3.76 -2.45 10.84
CA GLU A 12 -3.22 -1.84 9.64
C GLU A 12 -4.32 -1.52 8.63
N PHE A 13 -5.22 -2.48 8.41
CA PHE A 13 -6.39 -2.27 7.54
C PHE A 13 -7.27 -1.11 8.01
N SER A 14 -7.51 -1.06 9.31
CA SER A 14 -8.32 0.00 9.93
C SER A 14 -7.68 1.37 9.73
N ALA A 15 -6.37 1.46 9.98
CA ALA A 15 -5.61 2.68 9.80
C ALA A 15 -5.64 3.14 8.34
N LEU A 16 -5.46 2.21 7.41
CA LEU A 16 -5.52 2.50 5.97
C LEU A 16 -6.90 3.01 5.55
N LYS A 17 -7.97 2.41 6.06
CA LYS A 17 -9.33 2.85 5.76
C LYS A 17 -9.60 4.26 6.29
N GLN A 18 -9.11 4.55 7.47
CA GLN A 18 -9.30 5.84 8.12
C GLN A 18 -8.30 6.89 7.68
N GLN A 19 -7.34 6.51 6.84
CA GLN A 19 -6.25 7.37 6.38
C GLN A 19 -5.38 7.87 7.53
N ASP A 20 -5.30 7.09 8.59
CA ASP A 20 -4.45 7.36 9.76
C ASP A 20 -3.06 6.78 9.51
N MET A 21 -2.24 7.55 8.80
CA MET A 21 -0.91 7.13 8.42
C MET A 21 0.04 7.03 9.63
N ASP A 22 -0.20 7.83 10.65
CA ASP A 22 0.61 7.76 11.87
C ASP A 22 0.43 6.41 12.58
N SER A 23 -0.80 5.95 12.69
CA SER A 23 -1.07 4.61 13.25
C SER A 23 -0.53 3.51 12.36
N PHE A 24 -0.67 3.65 11.05
CA PHE A 24 -0.12 2.70 10.09
C PHE A 24 1.40 2.56 10.27
N ASP A 25 2.11 3.68 10.32
CA ASP A 25 3.57 3.69 10.46
C ASP A 25 4.04 3.07 11.78
N ARG A 26 3.29 3.29 12.86
CA ARG A 26 3.62 2.71 14.17
C ARG A 26 3.51 1.18 14.20
N LEU A 27 2.71 0.61 13.32
CA LEU A 27 2.52 -0.84 13.25
C LEU A 27 3.64 -1.52 12.46
N GLN A 28 4.29 -0.82 11.53
CA GLN A 28 5.26 -1.41 10.62
C GLN A 28 6.45 -2.09 11.32
N PRO A 29 7.16 -1.42 12.26
CA PRO A 29 8.32 -2.06 12.90
C PRO A 29 7.94 -3.35 13.62
N ARG A 30 6.76 -3.37 14.24
CA ARG A 30 6.29 -4.54 14.98
C ARG A 30 5.90 -5.67 14.04
N LYS A 31 5.26 -5.33 12.92
CA LYS A 31 4.91 -6.31 11.89
C LYS A 31 6.17 -6.97 11.33
N ILE A 32 7.15 -6.15 10.97
CA ILE A 32 8.42 -6.62 10.41
C ILE A 32 9.12 -7.56 11.38
N ALA A 33 9.24 -7.16 12.66
CA ALA A 33 9.91 -7.97 13.66
C ALA A 33 9.27 -9.35 13.82
N ILE A 34 7.93 -9.42 13.78
CA ILE A 34 7.23 -10.70 13.89
C ILE A 34 7.44 -11.54 12.63
N MET A 35 7.38 -10.93 11.46
CA MET A 35 7.59 -11.63 10.19
C MET A 35 9.02 -12.20 10.09
N GLU A 36 10.01 -11.43 10.56
CA GLU A 36 11.40 -11.89 10.58
C GLU A 36 11.58 -13.06 11.54
N ALA A 37 10.98 -12.97 12.72
CA ALA A 37 11.06 -14.06 13.69
C ALA A 37 10.40 -15.33 13.16
N LEU A 38 9.26 -15.22 12.48
CA LEU A 38 8.57 -16.37 11.91
C LEU A 38 9.33 -16.97 10.74
N GLY A 39 10.05 -16.15 9.97
CA GLY A 39 10.84 -16.60 8.84
C GLY A 39 12.18 -17.21 9.26
N ALA A 40 12.82 -16.63 10.30
CA ALA A 40 14.15 -17.06 10.71
C ALA A 40 14.20 -18.49 11.23
N ASP A 41 13.12 -18.93 11.88
CA ASP A 41 13.08 -20.26 12.49
C ASP A 41 12.69 -21.37 11.49
N GLY A 42 12.32 -21.02 10.27
CA GLY A 42 11.83 -22.00 9.28
C GLY A 42 10.57 -22.73 9.75
N VAL A 43 9.91 -22.19 10.77
CA VAL A 43 8.77 -22.83 11.42
C VAL A 43 7.60 -22.95 10.45
N ILE A 44 7.36 -21.90 9.68
CA ILE A 44 6.23 -21.87 8.74
C ILE A 44 6.44 -22.92 7.65
N GLU A 45 7.66 -23.00 7.10
CA GLU A 45 8.00 -23.96 6.07
C GLU A 45 7.88 -25.40 6.61
N SER A 46 8.38 -25.63 7.81
CA SER A 46 8.30 -26.97 8.40
C SER A 46 6.87 -27.38 8.72
N ILE A 47 6.02 -26.43 9.10
CA ILE A 47 4.60 -26.72 9.37
C ILE A 47 3.84 -26.99 8.08
N THR A 48 4.09 -26.17 7.04
CA THR A 48 3.40 -26.34 5.76
C THR A 48 3.86 -27.57 5.00
N ALA A 49 5.12 -27.99 5.19
CA ALA A 49 5.69 -29.17 4.57
C ALA A 49 5.42 -30.45 5.37
N SER A 50 4.91 -30.35 6.58
CA SER A 50 4.68 -31.53 7.41
C SER A 50 3.58 -32.41 6.85
N ASP A 51 3.96 -33.63 6.51
CA ASP A 51 2.99 -34.66 6.20
C ASP A 51 2.41 -35.16 7.53
N THR A 52 1.10 -35.02 7.67
CA THR A 52 0.42 -35.25 8.94
C THR A 52 0.14 -36.71 9.25
N SER A 53 0.59 -37.64 8.41
CA SER A 53 0.18 -39.03 8.49
C SER A 53 0.73 -39.81 9.68
N GLU A 54 1.80 -39.32 10.31
CA GLU A 54 2.44 -40.08 11.40
C GLU A 54 2.34 -39.39 12.77
N LYS A 55 1.58 -38.32 12.90
CA LYS A 55 1.48 -37.60 14.16
C LYS A 55 0.21 -37.97 14.91
N SER A 56 0.24 -37.77 16.23
CA SER A 56 -0.94 -38.00 17.05
C SER A 56 -2.07 -37.04 16.64
N GLN A 57 -3.31 -37.41 16.89
CA GLN A 57 -4.49 -36.60 16.54
C GLN A 57 -4.41 -35.19 17.10
N SER A 58 -3.95 -35.05 18.35
CA SER A 58 -3.79 -33.74 18.98
C SER A 58 -2.79 -32.86 18.22
N SER A 59 -1.66 -33.44 17.80
CA SER A 59 -0.65 -32.71 17.02
C SER A 59 -1.17 -32.31 15.65
N GLN A 60 -2.01 -33.14 15.04
CA GLN A 60 -2.64 -32.84 13.75
C GLN A 60 -3.60 -31.67 13.85
N GLU A 61 -4.37 -31.60 14.95
CA GLU A 61 -5.30 -30.51 15.19
C GLU A 61 -4.58 -29.19 15.39
N GLU A 62 -3.47 -29.19 16.14
CA GLU A 62 -2.65 -28.00 16.37
C GLU A 62 -2.04 -27.48 15.05
N ILE A 63 -1.49 -28.40 14.25
CA ILE A 63 -0.92 -28.05 12.95
C ILE A 63 -1.99 -27.49 12.02
N SER A 64 -3.18 -28.07 12.02
CA SER A 64 -4.30 -27.58 11.20
C SER A 64 -4.72 -26.19 11.62
N SER A 65 -4.77 -25.91 12.92
CA SER A 65 -5.11 -24.58 13.45
C SER A 65 -4.07 -23.55 13.04
N ILE A 66 -2.79 -23.92 13.09
CA ILE A 66 -1.71 -23.01 12.69
C ILE A 66 -1.78 -22.73 11.18
N LYS A 67 -2.04 -23.75 10.37
CA LYS A 67 -2.20 -23.58 8.92
C LYS A 67 -3.32 -22.61 8.58
N ILE A 68 -4.46 -22.75 9.24
CA ILE A 68 -5.61 -21.84 9.06
C ILE A 68 -5.20 -20.41 9.41
N LEU A 69 -4.45 -20.23 10.49
CA LEU A 69 -4.02 -18.91 10.94
C LEU A 69 -2.99 -18.29 9.97
N ILE A 70 -2.11 -19.10 9.40
CA ILE A 70 -1.17 -18.67 8.36
C ILE A 70 -1.94 -18.19 7.12
N ASP A 71 -2.88 -18.99 6.65
CA ASP A 71 -3.69 -18.65 5.48
C ASP A 71 -4.47 -17.36 5.71
N ARG A 72 -5.01 -17.20 6.91
CA ARG A 72 -5.70 -15.97 7.27
C ARG A 72 -4.77 -14.75 7.28
N CYS A 73 -3.57 -14.88 7.81
CA CYS A 73 -2.59 -13.79 7.77
C CYS A 73 -2.21 -13.43 6.33
N HIS A 74 -2.06 -14.41 5.45
CA HIS A 74 -1.79 -14.17 4.03
C HIS A 74 -2.94 -13.38 3.38
N GLU A 75 -4.18 -13.77 3.65
CA GLU A 75 -5.37 -13.11 3.09
C GLU A 75 -5.48 -11.67 3.59
N LEU A 76 -5.24 -11.45 4.88
CA LEU A 76 -5.26 -10.11 5.45
C LEU A 76 -4.15 -9.22 4.89
N HIS A 77 -2.95 -9.77 4.73
CA HIS A 77 -1.82 -9.06 4.15
C HIS A 77 -2.12 -8.67 2.70
N ARG A 78 -2.64 -9.60 1.91
CA ARG A 78 -3.01 -9.36 0.53
C ARG A 78 -4.10 -8.27 0.41
N ARG A 79 -5.09 -8.31 1.29
CA ARG A 79 -6.14 -7.29 1.35
C ARG A 79 -5.54 -5.89 1.60
N ASN A 80 -4.61 -5.80 2.55
CA ASN A 80 -3.97 -4.54 2.89
C ASN A 80 -3.10 -4.03 1.74
N GLU A 81 -2.37 -4.92 1.08
CA GLU A 81 -1.55 -4.59 -0.08
C GLU A 81 -2.39 -4.01 -1.23
N ILE A 82 -3.53 -4.60 -1.51
CA ILE A 82 -4.45 -4.09 -2.53
C ILE A 82 -4.92 -2.67 -2.17
N LEU A 83 -5.24 -2.44 -0.90
CA LEU A 83 -5.70 -1.13 -0.44
C LEU A 83 -4.58 -0.08 -0.51
N ILE A 84 -3.36 -0.45 -0.15
CA ILE A 84 -2.18 0.41 -0.26
C ILE A 84 -1.96 0.81 -1.71
N ASN A 85 -1.98 -0.17 -2.62
CA ASN A 85 -1.76 0.09 -4.04
C ASN A 85 -2.83 1.01 -4.63
N ARG A 86 -4.09 0.82 -4.26
CA ARG A 86 -5.18 1.71 -4.70
C ARG A 86 -4.98 3.14 -4.22
N LYS A 87 -4.58 3.31 -2.96
CA LYS A 87 -4.31 4.64 -2.41
C LYS A 87 -3.12 5.30 -3.09
N LEU A 88 -2.08 4.54 -3.36
CA LEU A 88 -0.89 5.04 -4.04
C LEU A 88 -1.24 5.50 -5.46
N GLU A 89 -2.02 4.74 -6.20
CA GLU A 89 -2.48 5.13 -7.54
C GLU A 89 -3.35 6.38 -7.50
N ALA A 90 -4.22 6.50 -6.50
CA ALA A 90 -5.04 7.71 -6.32
C ALA A 90 -4.16 8.94 -6.06
N VAL A 91 -3.12 8.83 -5.23
CA VAL A 91 -2.19 9.91 -4.95
C VAL A 91 -1.41 10.30 -6.21
N LYS A 92 -0.93 9.33 -6.97
CA LYS A 92 -0.24 9.56 -8.24
C LYS A 92 -1.15 10.30 -9.23
N GLY A 93 -2.39 9.89 -9.35
CA GLY A 93 -3.38 10.53 -10.21
C GLY A 93 -3.65 11.98 -9.80
N ALA A 94 -3.81 12.23 -8.49
CA ALA A 94 -4.01 13.57 -7.97
C ALA A 94 -2.80 14.48 -8.25
N LEU A 95 -1.59 13.98 -8.06
CA LEU A 95 -0.36 14.72 -8.35
C LEU A 95 -0.24 15.06 -9.84
N ALA A 96 -0.58 14.12 -10.71
CA ALA A 96 -0.56 14.34 -12.15
C ALA A 96 -1.56 15.44 -12.54
N SER A 97 -2.78 15.38 -11.99
CA SER A 97 -3.81 16.40 -12.24
C SER A 97 -3.38 17.79 -11.76
N LEU A 98 -2.75 17.87 -10.59
CA LEU A 98 -2.23 19.15 -10.07
C LEU A 98 -1.12 19.73 -10.97
N ARG A 99 -0.26 18.87 -11.49
CA ARG A 99 0.78 19.32 -12.42
C ARG A 99 0.20 19.88 -13.71
N GLU A 100 -0.73 19.19 -14.30
CA GLU A 100 -1.42 19.62 -15.51
C GLU A 100 -2.19 20.93 -15.27
N GLY A 101 -2.92 21.01 -14.18
CA GLY A 101 -3.64 22.21 -13.78
C GLY A 101 -2.72 23.40 -13.57
N SER A 102 -1.60 23.18 -12.92
CA SER A 102 -0.60 24.23 -12.68
C SER A 102 -0.01 24.74 -13.98
N ALA A 103 0.31 23.86 -14.91
CA ALA A 103 0.83 24.23 -16.21
C ALA A 103 -0.18 25.06 -17.01
N THR A 104 -1.45 24.68 -16.95
CA THR A 104 -2.52 25.39 -17.63
C THR A 104 -2.75 26.77 -17.00
N ASP A 105 -2.73 26.84 -15.69
CA ASP A 105 -2.89 28.09 -14.97
C ASP A 105 -1.75 29.06 -15.26
N ASP A 106 -0.53 28.57 -15.32
CA ASP A 106 0.63 29.38 -15.65
C ASP A 106 0.51 29.97 -17.05
N VAL A 107 0.09 29.19 -18.02
CA VAL A 107 -0.14 29.67 -19.38
C VAL A 107 -1.22 30.71 -19.41
N GLU A 108 -2.30 30.49 -18.69
CA GLU A 108 -3.41 31.43 -18.64
C GLU A 108 -3.02 32.76 -18.00
N VAL A 109 -2.31 32.71 -16.87
CA VAL A 109 -1.82 33.91 -16.19
C VAL A 109 -0.85 34.69 -17.08
N TYR A 110 0.04 34.00 -17.77
CA TYR A 110 0.99 34.61 -18.67
C TYR A 110 0.27 35.35 -19.80
N THR A 111 -0.74 34.75 -20.39
CA THR A 111 -1.54 35.37 -21.44
C THR A 111 -2.24 36.63 -20.93
N LYS A 112 -2.81 36.58 -19.76
CA LYS A 112 -3.52 37.74 -19.18
C LYS A 112 -2.56 38.87 -18.85
N ALA A 113 -1.46 38.57 -18.22
CA ALA A 113 -0.50 39.58 -17.81
C ALA A 113 0.29 40.12 -18.96
N GLY A 114 0.65 39.26 -19.89
CA GLY A 114 1.53 39.60 -20.96
C GLY A 114 0.93 40.36 -22.06
N GLY A 115 -0.30 40.22 -22.28
CA GLY A 115 -0.78 40.76 -23.50
C GLY A 115 0.09 40.35 -24.61
N LEU A 116 1.08 39.59 -24.30
CA LEU A 116 1.99 39.11 -25.27
C LEU A 116 1.34 38.17 -26.20
N SER A 117 0.31 37.78 -25.74
CA SER A 117 -0.44 36.87 -26.46
C SER A 117 -0.76 37.28 -27.80
N LYS A 118 -0.47 38.27 -28.10
CA LYS A 118 -0.75 38.51 -29.42
C LYS A 118 0.41 38.18 -30.28
N PRO A 119 0.24 37.82 -30.14
CA PRO A 119 0.70 37.29 -30.77
C PRO A 119 0.91 37.05 -31.49
N LYS A 120 1.14 37.34 -31.56
CA LYS A 120 1.24 37.17 -31.76
C LYS A 120 1.29 36.87 -32.50
N TYR A 121 1.40 36.99 -32.89
CA TYR A 121 1.30 36.82 -33.17
C TYR A 121 1.34 37.04 -33.93
N ASN A 122 1.61 37.57 -34.28
CA ASN A 122 1.55 37.95 -34.70
C ASN A 122 1.69 38.48 -35.17
N THR A 123 1.86 38.98 -35.40
CA THR A 123 2.01 39.53 -35.59
C THR A 123 2.62 39.88 -35.95
N PRO A 124 2.98 40.23 -36.26
CA PRO A 124 3.58 40.59 -36.36
C PRO A 124 4.14 40.86 -36.87
N ILE A 125 4.41 40.89 -36.73
CA ILE A 125 4.74 41.18 -36.85
C ILE A 125 4.81 41.34 -37.82
N LYS A 126 4.55 41.76 -38.30
CA LYS A 126 4.26 42.03 -38.83
C LYS A 126 4.29 42.57 -39.34
N LYS A 127 4.33 43.23 -39.45
CA LYS A 127 4.05 43.85 -39.50
C LYS A 127 4.30 44.57 -39.65
N THR A 128 4.62 45.22 -39.66
CA THR A 128 4.71 45.95 -39.58
C THR A 128 4.81 46.07 -39.45
#